data_f1051206333b2595894df389d77d9fdc
#
_entry.id   f1051206333b2595894df389d77d9fdc
#
_cell.length_a   1.000
_cell.length_b   1.000
_cell.length_c   1.000
_cell.angle_alpha   90.00
_cell.angle_beta   90.00
_cell.angle_gamma   90.00
#
_symmetry.space_group_name_H-M   'P 1'
#
loop_
_entity.id
_entity.type
_entity.pdbx_description
1 polymer ?
#
loop_
_entity_poly.entity_id
_entity_poly.type
_entity_poly.pdbx_seq_one_letter_code
_entity_poly.pdbx_strand_id
1 'polypeptide(L)'
;MASMIRSEIHIPDHEVLRKIGGGAYGEVWMARGVTGALRAVKVVWREDFEDERGFEREFEGILKFEPISRDHPGLVNILHVGRGNDSENPFYYYVMELGDDVHSSREFNPVEYQARTLRSDLKASEGVPLDVGFCIDVGQRLAESLQYLHEKDLA
;
A
#
# COMPACT_ATOMS: atom_id res chain seq x y z
N MET A 1 -29.05 -1.87 3.73
CA MET A 1 -28.23 -0.69 3.48
C MET A 1 -27.63 -0.83 2.07
N ALA A 2 -28.01 0.05 1.18
CA ALA A 2 -27.51 0.01 -0.18
C ALA A 2 -26.00 0.25 -0.15
N SER A 3 -25.22 -0.72 -0.64
CA SER A 3 -23.83 -0.49 -1.03
C SER A 3 -23.89 0.60 -2.09
N MET A 4 -23.49 1.83 -1.75
CA MET A 4 -23.21 2.82 -2.77
C MET A 4 -22.18 2.19 -3.69
N ILE A 5 -22.52 2.06 -4.97
CA ILE A 5 -21.58 1.65 -6.01
C ILE A 5 -20.57 2.79 -6.05
N ARG A 6 -19.40 2.57 -5.44
CA ARG A 6 -18.27 3.49 -5.60
C ARG A 6 -18.02 3.60 -7.10
N SER A 7 -18.02 4.82 -7.61
CA SER A 7 -17.73 5.12 -9.00
C SER A 7 -16.44 4.44 -9.45
N GLU A 8 -16.36 4.13 -10.71
CA GLU A 8 -15.20 3.47 -11.31
C GLU A 8 -13.92 4.28 -11.03
N ILE A 9 -12.98 3.66 -10.29
CA ILE A 9 -11.73 4.33 -9.91
C ILE A 9 -10.92 4.61 -11.17
N HIS A 10 -10.76 5.87 -11.51
CA HIS A 10 -9.91 6.28 -12.62
C HIS A 10 -8.60 6.85 -12.09
N ILE A 11 -7.50 6.16 -12.39
CA ILE A 11 -6.13 6.60 -12.08
C ILE A 11 -5.43 6.93 -13.38
N PRO A 12 -4.99 8.18 -13.60
CA PRO A 12 -4.29 8.56 -14.82
C PRO A 12 -3.12 7.63 -15.14
N ASP A 13 -2.99 7.24 -16.40
CA ASP A 13 -1.92 6.37 -16.91
C ASP A 13 -1.84 4.96 -16.28
N HIS A 14 -2.91 4.54 -15.58
CA HIS A 14 -2.97 3.21 -14.97
C HIS A 14 -4.31 2.52 -15.26
N GLU A 15 -4.24 1.28 -15.70
CA GLU A 15 -5.37 0.36 -15.76
C GLU A 15 -5.56 -0.32 -14.40
N VAL A 16 -6.65 -0.01 -13.71
CA VAL A 16 -6.98 -0.64 -12.43
C VAL A 16 -7.51 -2.05 -12.69
N LEU A 17 -6.85 -3.07 -12.13
CA LEU A 17 -7.15 -4.47 -12.43
C LEU A 17 -8.07 -5.10 -11.38
N ARG A 18 -7.66 -5.10 -10.12
CA ARG A 18 -8.46 -5.68 -9.03
C ARG A 18 -8.02 -5.17 -7.67
N LYS A 19 -8.92 -5.26 -6.70
CA LYS A 19 -8.61 -5.00 -5.29
C LYS A 19 -7.73 -6.12 -4.72
N ILE A 20 -6.64 -5.76 -4.05
CA ILE A 20 -5.68 -6.67 -3.44
C ILE A 20 -5.55 -6.51 -1.94
N GLY A 21 -6.15 -5.45 -1.38
CA GLY A 21 -6.13 -5.20 0.05
C GLY A 21 -7.05 -4.06 0.45
N GLY A 22 -7.13 -3.81 1.74
CA GLY A 22 -7.89 -2.71 2.32
C GLY A 22 -7.73 -2.68 3.83
N GLY A 23 -8.07 -1.56 4.41
CA GLY A 23 -8.01 -1.31 5.86
C GLY A 23 -9.00 -0.23 6.27
N ALA A 24 -8.82 0.29 7.48
CA ALA A 24 -9.69 1.33 8.04
C ALA A 24 -9.75 2.60 7.17
N TYR A 25 -8.64 2.91 6.48
CA TYR A 25 -8.51 4.12 5.67
C TYR A 25 -8.09 3.75 4.24
N GLY A 26 -9.06 3.30 3.45
CA GLY A 26 -8.89 3.12 2.03
C GLY A 26 -8.67 1.70 1.54
N GLU A 27 -8.49 1.59 0.24
CA GLU A 27 -8.42 0.34 -0.51
C GLU A 27 -7.12 0.28 -1.30
N VAL A 28 -6.56 -0.92 -1.42
CA VAL A 28 -5.36 -1.17 -2.24
C VAL A 28 -5.76 -1.97 -3.46
N TRP A 29 -5.41 -1.46 -4.61
CA TRP A 29 -5.70 -2.03 -5.91
C TRP A 29 -4.41 -2.40 -6.65
N MET A 30 -4.43 -3.49 -7.37
CA MET A 30 -3.42 -3.77 -8.38
C MET A 30 -3.74 -2.98 -9.63
N ALA A 31 -2.76 -2.32 -10.18
CA ALA A 31 -2.90 -1.57 -11.42
C ALA A 31 -1.71 -1.82 -12.36
N ARG A 32 -1.94 -1.65 -13.65
CA ARG A 32 -0.92 -1.76 -14.69
C ARG A 32 -0.64 -0.37 -15.25
N GLY A 33 0.60 0.10 -15.12
CA GLY A 33 1.04 1.35 -15.76
C GLY A 33 1.22 1.22 -17.27
N VAL A 34 1.40 2.34 -17.95
CA VAL A 34 1.59 2.40 -19.43
C VAL A 34 2.78 1.59 -19.94
N THR A 35 3.78 1.37 -19.11
CA THR A 35 4.95 0.53 -19.42
C THR A 35 4.68 -0.97 -19.27
N GLY A 36 3.45 -1.35 -18.85
CA GLY A 36 3.10 -2.73 -18.52
C GLY A 36 3.50 -3.16 -17.10
N ALA A 37 4.23 -2.33 -16.36
CA ALA A 37 4.64 -2.65 -15.00
C ALA A 37 3.45 -2.68 -14.04
N LEU A 38 3.38 -3.73 -13.21
CA LEU A 38 2.35 -3.84 -12.16
C LEU A 38 2.75 -3.02 -10.93
N ARG A 39 1.76 -2.36 -10.35
CA ARG A 39 1.88 -1.47 -9.21
C ARG A 39 0.77 -1.73 -8.20
N ALA A 40 0.99 -1.35 -6.97
CA ALA A 40 -0.08 -1.20 -5.99
C ALA A 40 -0.51 0.27 -5.97
N VAL A 41 -1.82 0.50 -5.97
CA VAL A 41 -2.42 1.84 -5.85
C VAL A 41 -3.29 1.85 -4.63
N LYS A 42 -2.95 2.65 -3.63
CA LYS A 42 -3.84 2.89 -2.50
C LYS A 42 -4.72 4.08 -2.80
N VAL A 43 -6.01 3.87 -2.65
CA VAL A 43 -7.06 4.88 -2.83
C VAL A 43 -7.68 5.16 -1.47
N VAL A 44 -7.71 6.42 -1.09
CA VAL A 44 -8.22 6.90 0.20
C VAL A 44 -9.35 7.86 -0.07
N TRP A 45 -10.55 7.47 0.39
CA TRP A 45 -11.78 8.21 0.15
C TRP A 45 -12.05 9.21 1.27
N ARG A 46 -12.56 10.38 0.92
CA ARG A 46 -12.97 11.39 1.91
C ARG A 46 -14.07 10.84 2.85
N GLU A 47 -14.98 10.06 2.35
CA GLU A 47 -16.08 9.46 3.11
C GLU A 47 -15.65 8.50 4.23
N ASP A 48 -14.41 7.96 4.16
CA ASP A 48 -13.85 7.08 5.18
C ASP A 48 -13.39 7.85 6.44
N PHE A 49 -13.50 9.18 6.45
CA PHE A 49 -13.12 10.06 7.56
C PHE A 49 -14.33 10.80 8.14
N GLU A 50 -14.35 10.98 9.46
CA GLU A 50 -15.38 11.73 10.14
C GLU A 50 -15.41 13.19 9.72
N ASP A 51 -14.24 13.78 9.47
CA ASP A 51 -14.09 15.17 9.07
C ASP A 51 -13.03 15.38 7.96
N GLU A 52 -13.06 16.56 7.35
CA GLU A 52 -12.13 16.92 6.30
C GLU A 52 -10.69 17.11 6.81
N ARG A 53 -10.51 17.50 8.07
CA ARG A 53 -9.18 17.70 8.66
C ARG A 53 -8.42 16.38 8.78
N GLY A 54 -9.12 15.29 9.14
CA GLY A 54 -8.54 13.95 9.19
C GLY A 54 -8.03 13.51 7.82
N PHE A 55 -8.86 13.69 6.79
CA PHE A 55 -8.52 13.37 5.41
C PHE A 55 -7.33 14.18 4.89
N GLU A 56 -7.33 15.51 5.09
CA GLU A 56 -6.24 16.38 4.64
C GLU A 56 -4.94 16.10 5.41
N ARG A 57 -5.00 15.81 6.70
CA ARG A 57 -3.82 15.46 7.51
C ARG A 57 -3.15 14.17 7.02
N GLU A 58 -3.94 13.15 6.67
CA GLU A 58 -3.41 11.91 6.10
C GLU A 58 -2.75 12.17 4.73
N PHE A 59 -3.37 13.01 3.91
CA PHE A 59 -2.80 13.42 2.64
C PHE A 59 -1.49 14.19 2.80
N GLU A 60 -1.43 15.16 3.73
CA GLU A 60 -0.18 15.86 4.06
C GLU A 60 0.91 14.90 4.56
N GLY A 61 0.53 13.89 5.33
CA GLY A 61 1.45 12.83 5.78
C GLY A 61 2.10 12.10 4.62
N ILE A 62 1.30 11.69 3.62
CA ILE A 62 1.85 10.99 2.44
C ILE A 62 2.73 11.91 1.57
N LEU A 63 2.39 13.21 1.47
CA LEU A 63 3.23 14.17 0.76
C LEU A 63 4.60 14.38 1.43
N LYS A 64 4.68 14.31 2.76
CA LYS A 64 5.95 14.36 3.49
C LYS A 64 6.73 13.06 3.37
N PHE A 65 6.04 11.94 3.32
CA PHE A 65 6.67 10.61 3.23
C PHE A 65 7.20 10.31 1.82
N GLU A 66 6.49 10.71 0.75
CA GLU A 66 6.85 10.38 -0.64
C GLU A 66 8.32 10.67 -0.96
N PRO A 67 8.88 11.88 -0.68
CA PRO A 67 10.25 12.21 -1.06
C PRO A 67 11.32 11.31 -0.43
N ILE A 68 11.06 10.82 0.79
CA ILE A 68 12.01 9.97 1.54
C ILE A 68 11.72 8.48 1.42
N SER A 69 10.60 8.11 0.83
CA SER A 69 10.14 6.72 0.75
C SER A 69 11.12 5.80 0.01
N ARG A 70 11.98 6.38 -0.84
CA ARG A 70 12.96 5.65 -1.67
C ARG A 70 14.37 5.67 -1.10
N ASP A 71 14.59 6.38 0.00
CA ASP A 71 15.93 6.59 0.57
C ASP A 71 16.36 5.47 1.53
N HIS A 72 15.42 4.61 1.94
CA HIS A 72 15.69 3.51 2.88
C HIS A 72 15.04 2.20 2.41
N PRO A 73 15.79 1.08 2.36
CA PRO A 73 15.31 -0.19 1.80
C PRO A 73 14.18 -0.85 2.61
N GLY A 74 13.96 -0.44 3.85
CA GLY A 74 12.87 -0.92 4.68
C GLY A 74 11.55 -0.15 4.52
N LEU A 75 11.52 0.88 3.65
CA LEU A 75 10.33 1.66 3.34
C LEU A 75 9.72 1.22 2.02
N VAL A 76 8.41 1.39 1.89
CA VAL A 76 7.70 1.17 0.62
C VAL A 76 7.93 2.36 -0.29
N ASN A 77 8.42 2.11 -1.51
CA ASN A 77 8.65 3.17 -2.50
C ASN A 77 7.35 3.75 -3.01
N ILE A 78 7.09 5.03 -2.71
CA ILE A 78 6.00 5.79 -3.32
C ILE A 78 6.50 6.38 -4.64
N LEU A 79 5.79 6.07 -5.71
CA LEU A 79 6.17 6.43 -7.08
C LEU A 79 5.41 7.65 -7.60
N HIS A 80 4.20 7.86 -7.10
CA HIS A 80 3.35 8.97 -7.47
C HIS A 80 2.25 9.19 -6.43
N VAL A 81 1.86 10.44 -6.22
CA VAL A 81 0.73 10.85 -5.38
C VAL A 81 -0.17 11.77 -6.19
N GLY A 82 -1.48 11.56 -6.12
CA GLY A 82 -2.44 12.38 -6.85
C GLY A 82 -3.81 12.47 -6.17
N ARG A 83 -4.63 13.36 -6.66
CA ARG A 83 -6.05 13.48 -6.27
C ARG A 83 -6.93 13.03 -7.41
N GLY A 84 -7.97 12.27 -7.10
CA GLY A 84 -9.00 11.91 -8.06
C GLY A 84 -10.08 12.99 -8.16
N ASN A 85 -10.62 13.15 -9.36
CA ASN A 85 -11.63 14.15 -9.68
C ASN A 85 -13.04 13.53 -9.70
N ASP A 86 -13.42 12.78 -8.68
CA ASP A 86 -14.83 12.46 -8.51
C ASP A 86 -15.49 13.63 -7.74
N SER A 87 -16.40 14.35 -8.41
CA SER A 87 -17.07 15.52 -7.83
C SER A 87 -18.01 15.17 -6.68
N GLU A 88 -18.47 13.93 -6.60
CA GLU A 88 -19.41 13.47 -5.58
C GLU A 88 -18.70 12.85 -4.37
N ASN A 89 -17.55 12.19 -4.59
CA ASN A 89 -16.78 11.56 -3.52
C ASN A 89 -15.26 11.77 -3.74
N PRO A 90 -14.68 12.86 -3.20
CA PRO A 90 -13.28 13.15 -3.36
C PRO A 90 -12.39 12.06 -2.79
N PHE A 91 -11.31 11.75 -3.49
CA PHE A 91 -10.28 10.84 -3.01
C PHE A 91 -8.88 11.33 -3.39
N TYR A 92 -7.89 10.86 -2.66
CA TYR A 92 -6.51 10.87 -3.13
C TYR A 92 -6.00 9.45 -3.31
N TYR A 93 -4.95 9.32 -4.07
CA TYR A 93 -4.31 8.03 -4.29
C TYR A 93 -2.79 8.16 -4.30
N TYR A 94 -2.14 7.07 -4.02
CA TYR A 94 -0.73 6.97 -4.27
C TYR A 94 -0.36 5.62 -4.89
N VAL A 95 0.54 5.71 -5.87
CA VAL A 95 1.10 4.56 -6.58
C VAL A 95 2.37 4.16 -5.87
N MET A 96 2.51 2.89 -5.57
CA MET A 96 3.68 2.32 -4.90
C MET A 96 4.12 1.03 -5.58
N GLU A 97 5.29 0.56 -5.22
CA GLU A 97 5.74 -0.76 -5.65
C GLU A 97 4.77 -1.86 -5.20
N LEU A 98 4.65 -2.89 -6.02
CA LEU A 98 3.87 -4.06 -5.66
C LEU A 98 4.72 -4.95 -4.75
N GLY A 99 4.19 -5.37 -3.62
CA GLY A 99 4.87 -6.29 -2.71
C GLY A 99 5.06 -7.68 -3.31
N ASP A 100 5.90 -8.48 -2.68
CA ASP A 100 6.14 -9.86 -3.09
C ASP A 100 4.86 -10.70 -3.02
N ASP A 101 4.76 -11.71 -3.91
CA ASP A 101 3.70 -12.70 -3.89
C ASP A 101 4.01 -13.83 -2.90
N VAL A 102 2.99 -14.34 -2.21
CA VAL A 102 3.13 -15.57 -1.39
C VAL A 102 3.55 -16.77 -2.25
N HIS A 103 3.26 -16.75 -3.54
CA HIS A 103 3.56 -17.82 -4.51
C HIS A 103 4.89 -17.58 -5.24
N SER A 104 5.92 -17.13 -4.54
CA SER A 104 7.24 -16.75 -5.09
C SER A 104 7.94 -17.81 -5.95
N SER A 105 7.47 -19.07 -5.93
CA SER A 105 8.02 -20.18 -6.72
C SER A 105 7.35 -20.40 -8.08
N ARG A 106 6.34 -19.60 -8.43
CA ARG A 106 5.58 -19.70 -9.68
C ARG A 106 5.86 -18.51 -10.59
N GLU A 107 5.57 -18.69 -11.88
CA GLU A 107 5.43 -17.56 -12.79
C GLU A 107 4.34 -16.62 -12.23
N PHE A 108 4.64 -15.32 -12.19
CA PHE A 108 3.74 -14.32 -11.61
C PHE A 108 2.40 -14.28 -12.34
N ASN A 109 1.30 -14.51 -11.61
CA ASN A 109 -0.06 -14.44 -12.13
C ASN A 109 -0.83 -13.32 -11.42
N PRO A 110 -1.17 -12.22 -12.11
CA PRO A 110 -1.91 -11.10 -11.51
C PRO A 110 -3.26 -11.49 -10.90
N VAL A 111 -3.90 -12.52 -11.44
CA VAL A 111 -5.22 -12.99 -10.96
C VAL A 111 -5.09 -13.72 -9.62
N GLU A 112 -4.02 -14.48 -9.44
CA GLU A 112 -3.77 -15.30 -8.24
C GLU A 112 -2.90 -14.60 -7.20
N TYR A 113 -2.34 -13.43 -7.52
CA TYR A 113 -1.46 -12.69 -6.63
C TYR A 113 -2.07 -12.48 -5.24
N GLN A 114 -1.28 -12.76 -4.23
CA GLN A 114 -1.55 -12.44 -2.84
C GLN A 114 -0.30 -11.82 -2.22
N ALA A 115 -0.46 -10.62 -1.64
CA ALA A 115 0.67 -9.96 -0.99
C ALA A 115 1.26 -10.82 0.14
N ARG A 116 2.57 -11.06 0.08
CA ARG A 116 3.31 -11.71 1.16
C ARG A 116 3.45 -10.77 2.34
N THR A 117 3.09 -11.25 3.49
CA THR A 117 3.15 -10.53 4.77
C THR A 117 3.71 -11.43 5.86
N LEU A 118 4.19 -10.89 6.96
CA LEU A 118 4.57 -11.70 8.12
C LEU A 118 3.40 -12.58 8.60
N ARG A 119 2.16 -12.10 8.48
CA ARG A 119 0.96 -12.90 8.80
C ARG A 119 0.80 -14.09 7.86
N SER A 120 1.08 -13.94 6.57
CA SER A 120 1.04 -15.06 5.61
C SER A 120 2.12 -16.09 5.91
N ASP A 121 3.34 -15.65 6.27
CA ASP A 121 4.44 -16.52 6.66
C ASP A 121 4.12 -17.29 7.95
N LEU A 122 3.55 -16.62 8.96
CA LEU A 122 3.08 -17.26 10.20
C LEU A 122 1.98 -18.29 9.95
N LYS A 123 1.07 -18.04 9.03
CA LYS A 123 0.03 -19.02 8.64
C LYS A 123 0.63 -20.22 7.90
N ALA A 124 1.58 -19.97 7.00
CA ALA A 124 2.24 -21.01 6.23
C ALA A 124 3.11 -21.95 7.10
N SER A 125 3.55 -21.49 8.26
CA SER A 125 4.33 -22.30 9.21
C SER A 125 3.49 -23.34 9.97
N GLU A 126 2.16 -23.35 9.82
CA GLU A 126 1.23 -24.30 10.43
C GLU A 126 1.42 -24.48 11.95
N GLY A 127 1.76 -23.41 12.66
CA GLY A 127 2.01 -23.40 14.10
C GLY A 127 3.44 -23.79 14.50
N VAL A 128 4.32 -24.06 13.56
CA VAL A 128 5.75 -24.19 13.82
C VAL A 128 6.34 -22.79 14.03
N PRO A 129 7.12 -22.54 15.07
CA PRO A 129 7.77 -21.24 15.25
C PRO A 129 8.65 -20.90 14.03
N LEU A 130 8.61 -19.62 13.62
CA LEU A 130 9.51 -19.14 12.59
C LEU A 130 10.97 -19.22 13.08
N ASP A 131 11.90 -19.33 12.14
CA ASP A 131 13.33 -19.36 12.45
C ASP A 131 13.75 -18.11 13.25
N VAL A 132 14.55 -18.32 14.30
CA VAL A 132 14.99 -17.24 15.19
C VAL A 132 15.82 -16.20 14.45
N GLY A 133 16.70 -16.64 13.52
CA GLY A 133 17.50 -15.74 12.70
C GLY A 133 16.63 -14.85 11.82
N PHE A 134 15.59 -15.41 11.20
CA PHE A 134 14.60 -14.66 10.45
C PHE A 134 13.86 -13.62 11.32
N CYS A 135 13.44 -14.00 12.53
CA CYS A 135 12.74 -13.09 13.43
C CYS A 135 13.63 -11.91 13.86
N ILE A 136 14.92 -12.18 14.14
CA ILE A 136 15.90 -11.14 14.49
C ILE A 136 16.11 -10.20 13.30
N ASP A 137 16.30 -10.72 12.07
CA ASP A 137 16.52 -9.92 10.86
C ASP A 137 15.33 -9.00 10.59
N VAL A 138 14.09 -9.52 10.67
CA VAL A 138 12.87 -8.72 10.51
C VAL A 138 12.79 -7.64 11.58
N GLY A 139 13.03 -7.98 12.85
CA GLY A 139 13.00 -7.03 13.97
C GLY A 139 14.03 -5.91 13.81
N GLN A 140 15.25 -6.25 13.39
CA GLN A 140 16.32 -5.28 13.14
C GLN A 140 15.95 -4.33 12.00
N ARG A 141 15.51 -4.85 10.86
CA ARG A 141 15.10 -4.03 9.70
C ARG A 141 13.95 -3.09 10.01
N LEU A 142 12.96 -3.54 10.80
CA LEU A 142 11.88 -2.68 11.27
C LEU A 142 12.38 -1.57 12.18
N ALA A 143 13.28 -1.89 13.13
CA ALA A 143 13.87 -0.89 14.02
C ALA A 143 14.70 0.16 13.27
N GLU A 144 15.52 -0.26 12.30
CA GLU A 144 16.29 0.63 11.42
C GLU A 144 15.38 1.56 10.60
N SER A 145 14.28 1.02 10.05
CA SER A 145 13.29 1.81 9.30
C SER A 145 12.60 2.84 10.18
N LEU A 146 12.21 2.46 11.40
CA LEU A 146 11.60 3.37 12.37
C LEU A 146 12.57 4.46 12.81
N GLN A 147 13.82 4.10 13.10
CA GLN A 147 14.86 5.07 13.41
C GLN A 147 15.01 6.10 12.30
N TYR A 148 15.07 5.66 11.05
CA TYR A 148 15.17 6.54 9.88
C TYR A 148 13.98 7.52 9.82
N LEU A 149 12.74 7.04 10.05
CA LEU A 149 11.55 7.90 10.06
C LEU A 149 11.59 8.93 11.21
N HIS A 150 12.04 8.52 12.41
CA HIS A 150 12.23 9.45 13.54
C HIS A 150 13.24 10.56 13.23
N GLU A 151 14.35 10.23 12.57
CA GLU A 151 15.36 11.22 12.13
C GLU A 151 14.81 12.21 11.08
N LYS A 152 13.68 11.86 10.43
CA LYS A 152 12.96 12.70 9.46
C LYS A 152 11.71 13.38 10.05
N ASP A 153 11.48 13.30 11.35
CA ASP A 153 10.32 13.85 12.05
C ASP A 153 8.97 13.32 11.50
N LEU A 154 8.93 12.04 11.09
CA LEU A 154 7.74 11.40 10.50
C LEU A 154 7.10 10.31 11.35
N ALA A 155 7.62 9.99 12.53
CA ALA A 155 7.06 9.00 13.45
C ALA A 155 7.33 9.41 14.90
#